data_ab5f020b1f5dfc0df06426b420e8043d
#
_entry.id   ab5f020b1f5dfc0df06426b420e8043d
#
_cell.length_a   1.000
_cell.length_b   1.000
_cell.length_c   1.000
_cell.angle_alpha   90.00
_cell.angle_beta   90.00
_cell.angle_gamma   90.00
#
_symmetry.space_group_name_H-M   'P 1'
#
loop_
_entity.id
_entity.type
_entity.pdbx_description
1 polymer ?
#
loop_
_entity_poly.entity_id
_entity_poly.type
_entity_poly.pdbx_seq_one_letter_code
_entity_poly.pdbx_strand_id
1 'polypeptide(L)'
;MLLTPDLNVANEFEKRLAISLGPDILAPSFSYLSMTERSEYTTTNEQYAAGLKAEKGYSDDSPELADEVAEFDARIKKYLQDRLYPNMPDWPVFCFYSMNKRRGEKHNWYGLDFEERRKLMAGHAAVGRRWAGKIRQLITGSTGLDEHEWGVTLFAKDTFDIKNIVYEMRFDEVTVKYGEFGDFYIGIQLPLDELFRRVGL
;
A
#
# COMPACT_ATOMS: atom_id res chain seq x y z
N MET A 1 -12.99 6.58 2.56
CA MET A 1 -12.27 6.06 1.36
C MET A 1 -13.27 5.36 0.46
N LEU A 2 -13.23 5.62 -0.84
CA LEU A 2 -14.02 4.92 -1.85
C LEU A 2 -13.09 4.05 -2.70
N LEU A 3 -13.49 2.84 -3.01
CA LEU A 3 -12.83 1.96 -3.97
C LEU A 3 -13.83 1.64 -5.09
N THR A 4 -13.48 1.99 -6.33
CA THR A 4 -14.32 1.80 -7.50
C THR A 4 -13.47 1.56 -8.75
N PRO A 5 -13.91 0.75 -9.72
CA PRO A 5 -13.25 0.61 -11.01
C PRO A 5 -13.60 1.74 -12.00
N ASP A 6 -14.53 2.65 -11.63
CA ASP A 6 -15.06 3.68 -12.51
C ASP A 6 -14.84 5.07 -11.92
N LEU A 7 -14.06 5.90 -12.62
CA LEU A 7 -13.76 7.28 -12.22
C LEU A 7 -15.02 8.16 -12.16
N ASN A 8 -16.03 7.90 -13.00
CA ASN A 8 -17.30 8.65 -12.92
C ASN A 8 -18.01 8.38 -11.60
N VAL A 9 -17.95 7.15 -11.08
CA VAL A 9 -18.54 6.82 -9.76
C VAL A 9 -17.80 7.58 -8.64
N ALA A 10 -16.47 7.71 -8.72
CA ALA A 10 -15.71 8.50 -7.76
C ALA A 10 -16.13 9.98 -7.79
N ASN A 11 -16.22 10.58 -8.98
CA ASN A 11 -16.65 11.96 -9.18
C ASN A 11 -18.08 12.22 -8.68
N GLU A 12 -19.02 11.33 -9.00
CA GLU A 12 -20.41 11.44 -8.53
C GLU A 12 -20.51 11.27 -7.01
N PHE A 13 -19.71 10.41 -6.41
CA PHE A 13 -19.65 10.24 -4.97
C PHE A 13 -19.21 11.53 -4.27
N GLU A 14 -18.15 12.16 -4.73
CA GLU A 14 -17.65 13.43 -4.17
C GLU A 14 -18.70 14.53 -4.27
N LYS A 15 -19.34 14.68 -5.43
CA LYS A 15 -20.42 15.65 -5.63
C LYS A 15 -21.61 15.41 -4.70
N ARG A 16 -22.07 14.16 -4.60
CA ARG A 16 -23.19 13.80 -3.72
C ARG A 16 -22.85 14.03 -2.26
N LEU A 17 -21.63 13.71 -1.85
CA LEU A 17 -21.17 13.93 -0.49
C LEU A 17 -21.19 15.45 -0.15
N ALA A 18 -20.62 16.27 -1.04
CA ALA A 18 -20.61 17.73 -0.85
C ALA A 18 -22.03 18.33 -0.78
N ILE A 19 -22.95 17.86 -1.63
CA ILE A 19 -24.35 18.32 -1.63
C ILE A 19 -25.07 17.86 -0.36
N SER A 20 -24.92 16.59 0.03
CA SER A 20 -25.65 15.98 1.15
C SER A 20 -25.22 16.54 2.51
N LEU A 21 -23.93 16.84 2.67
CA LEU A 21 -23.40 17.40 3.91
C LEU A 21 -23.57 18.92 3.99
N GLY A 22 -23.73 19.57 2.83
CA GLY A 22 -23.93 21.01 2.73
C GLY A 22 -22.68 21.83 3.04
N PRO A 23 -22.44 22.94 2.32
CA PRO A 23 -21.24 23.76 2.48
C PRO A 23 -21.15 24.48 3.82
N ASP A 24 -22.30 24.65 4.50
CA ASP A 24 -22.36 25.34 5.81
C ASP A 24 -21.97 24.42 6.99
N ILE A 25 -21.89 23.08 6.74
CA ILE A 25 -21.61 22.09 7.77
C ILE A 25 -20.20 21.54 7.61
N LEU A 26 -19.84 21.09 6.39
CA LEU A 26 -18.54 20.49 6.10
C LEU A 26 -17.96 21.01 4.78
N ALA A 27 -16.73 21.50 4.82
CA ALA A 27 -15.98 21.87 3.64
C ALA A 27 -14.97 20.78 3.29
N PRO A 28 -14.84 20.38 2.01
CA PRO A 28 -13.76 19.47 1.59
C PRO A 28 -12.39 20.10 1.89
N SER A 29 -11.52 19.37 2.58
CA SER A 29 -10.18 19.86 2.92
C SER A 29 -9.08 19.10 2.19
N PHE A 30 -9.32 17.84 1.85
CA PHE A 30 -8.32 16.98 1.22
C PHE A 30 -9.01 15.88 0.40
N SER A 31 -8.49 15.64 -0.81
CA SER A 31 -8.84 14.52 -1.68
C SER A 31 -7.54 13.92 -2.22
N TYR A 32 -7.52 12.63 -2.47
CA TYR A 32 -6.37 11.94 -3.04
C TYR A 32 -6.84 10.85 -4.01
N LEU A 33 -6.43 10.97 -5.26
CA LEU A 33 -6.75 10.02 -6.32
C LEU A 33 -5.59 9.06 -6.56
N SER A 34 -5.85 7.77 -6.44
CA SER A 34 -4.85 6.73 -6.65
C SER A 34 -5.47 5.44 -7.16
N MET A 35 -4.63 4.53 -7.65
CA MET A 35 -5.03 3.22 -8.17
C MET A 35 -4.39 2.09 -7.40
N THR A 36 -5.12 0.98 -7.22
CA THR A 36 -4.50 -0.28 -6.81
C THR A 36 -3.63 -0.79 -7.95
N GLU A 37 -2.44 -1.27 -7.64
CA GLU A 37 -1.47 -1.71 -8.65
C GLU A 37 -0.64 -2.91 -8.19
N ARG A 38 -0.03 -3.59 -9.15
CA ARG A 38 0.95 -4.63 -8.88
C ARG A 38 2.28 -3.98 -8.50
N SER A 39 3.01 -4.59 -7.55
CA SER A 39 4.39 -4.16 -7.30
C SER A 39 5.30 -4.60 -8.43
N GLU A 40 6.13 -3.70 -8.93
CA GLU A 40 7.18 -4.03 -9.92
C GLU A 40 8.22 -5.03 -9.39
N TYR A 41 8.32 -5.17 -8.06
CA TYR A 41 9.27 -6.09 -7.38
C TYR A 41 8.69 -7.48 -7.12
N THR A 42 7.53 -7.81 -7.67
CA THR A 42 6.94 -9.14 -7.54
C THR A 42 7.77 -10.15 -8.35
N THR A 43 8.33 -11.15 -7.69
CA THR A 43 9.07 -12.23 -8.32
C THR A 43 8.17 -13.04 -9.26
N THR A 44 8.63 -13.34 -10.47
CA THR A 44 7.91 -14.19 -11.42
C THR A 44 8.16 -15.68 -11.15
N ASN A 45 7.32 -16.56 -11.71
CA ASN A 45 7.50 -18.01 -11.59
C ASN A 45 8.85 -18.46 -12.16
N GLU A 46 9.31 -17.86 -13.28
CA GLU A 46 10.59 -18.15 -13.93
C GLU A 46 11.75 -17.73 -13.03
N GLN A 47 11.68 -16.55 -12.43
CA GLN A 47 12.72 -16.07 -11.49
C GLN A 47 12.78 -16.94 -10.23
N TYR A 48 11.63 -17.38 -9.72
CA TYR A 48 11.55 -18.27 -8.57
C TYR A 48 12.13 -19.64 -8.88
N ALA A 49 11.75 -20.24 -10.02
CA ALA A 49 12.29 -21.49 -10.49
C ALA A 49 13.82 -21.43 -10.69
N ALA A 50 14.33 -20.35 -11.30
CA ALA A 50 15.76 -20.14 -11.47
C ALA A 50 16.51 -20.07 -10.12
N GLY A 51 15.93 -19.40 -9.12
CA GLY A 51 16.45 -19.36 -7.76
C GLY A 51 16.53 -20.75 -7.11
N LEU A 52 15.46 -21.55 -7.21
CA LEU A 52 15.42 -22.92 -6.68
C LEU A 52 16.45 -23.84 -7.34
N LYS A 53 16.63 -23.73 -8.66
CA LYS A 53 17.66 -24.49 -9.38
C LYS A 53 19.07 -24.14 -8.88
N ALA A 54 19.33 -22.84 -8.68
CA ALA A 54 20.63 -22.37 -8.19
C ALA A 54 20.90 -22.78 -6.73
N GLU A 55 19.88 -22.77 -5.87
CA GLU A 55 20.00 -23.05 -4.44
C GLU A 55 19.97 -24.55 -4.13
N LYS A 56 19.04 -25.29 -4.75
CA LYS A 56 18.76 -26.70 -4.43
C LYS A 56 19.27 -27.70 -5.47
N GLY A 57 19.77 -27.22 -6.62
CA GLY A 57 20.28 -28.04 -7.70
C GLY A 57 19.21 -28.80 -8.47
N TYR A 58 17.94 -28.34 -8.45
CA TYR A 58 16.87 -28.99 -9.20
C TYR A 58 17.09 -28.92 -10.71
N SER A 59 16.76 -30.00 -11.41
CA SER A 59 16.69 -30.05 -12.88
C SER A 59 15.35 -29.52 -13.38
N ASP A 60 15.27 -29.21 -14.68
CA ASP A 60 14.03 -28.73 -15.30
C ASP A 60 12.87 -29.72 -15.19
N ASP A 61 13.17 -31.01 -15.16
CA ASP A 61 12.20 -32.11 -15.13
C ASP A 61 11.94 -32.62 -13.69
N SER A 62 12.45 -31.95 -12.64
CA SER A 62 12.26 -32.45 -11.28
C SER A 62 10.83 -32.18 -10.80
N PRO A 63 10.11 -33.21 -10.29
CA PRO A 63 8.78 -33.03 -9.71
C PRO A 63 8.76 -32.02 -8.57
N GLU A 64 9.80 -32.01 -7.74
CA GLU A 64 9.93 -31.10 -6.59
C GLU A 64 9.97 -29.63 -7.05
N LEU A 65 10.67 -29.35 -8.18
CA LEU A 65 10.66 -28.00 -8.76
C LEU A 65 9.26 -27.60 -9.21
N ALA A 66 8.55 -28.52 -9.89
CA ALA A 66 7.19 -28.25 -10.38
C ALA A 66 6.22 -27.99 -9.23
N ASP A 67 6.28 -28.77 -8.16
CA ASP A 67 5.44 -28.63 -6.97
C ASP A 67 5.71 -27.29 -6.25
N GLU A 68 6.98 -26.95 -6.00
CA GLU A 68 7.33 -25.70 -5.32
C GLU A 68 6.96 -24.46 -6.16
N VAL A 69 7.09 -24.51 -7.48
CA VAL A 69 6.66 -23.43 -8.38
C VAL A 69 5.14 -23.30 -8.40
N ALA A 70 4.41 -24.42 -8.37
CA ALA A 70 2.93 -24.38 -8.31
C ALA A 70 2.43 -23.79 -6.99
N GLU A 71 3.04 -24.12 -5.86
CA GLU A 71 2.71 -23.52 -4.56
C GLU A 71 3.04 -22.02 -4.54
N PHE A 72 4.19 -21.64 -5.11
CA PHE A 72 4.55 -20.23 -5.24
C PHE A 72 3.55 -19.47 -6.10
N ASP A 73 3.17 -20.01 -7.27
CA ASP A 73 2.18 -19.41 -8.17
C ASP A 73 0.82 -19.18 -7.49
N ALA A 74 0.34 -20.18 -6.75
CA ALA A 74 -0.92 -20.06 -5.99
C ALA A 74 -0.82 -18.94 -4.93
N ARG A 75 0.31 -18.84 -4.22
CA ARG A 75 0.57 -17.80 -3.23
C ARG A 75 0.66 -16.41 -3.87
N ILE A 76 1.33 -16.28 -5.01
CA ILE A 76 1.45 -15.01 -5.74
C ILE A 76 0.11 -14.57 -6.32
N LYS A 77 -0.67 -15.49 -6.88
CA LYS A 77 -2.05 -15.19 -7.36
C LYS A 77 -2.92 -14.62 -6.25
N LYS A 78 -2.89 -15.26 -5.07
CA LYS A 78 -3.62 -14.75 -3.90
C LYS A 78 -3.11 -13.36 -3.48
N TYR A 79 -1.81 -13.15 -3.40
CA TYR A 79 -1.22 -11.86 -3.07
C TYR A 79 -1.66 -10.77 -4.05
N LEU A 80 -1.63 -11.04 -5.36
CA LEU A 80 -2.05 -10.09 -6.39
C LEU A 80 -3.55 -9.79 -6.31
N GLN A 81 -4.36 -10.81 -6.06
CA GLN A 81 -5.80 -10.62 -5.84
C GLN A 81 -6.07 -9.72 -4.65
N ASP A 82 -5.44 -9.99 -3.50
CA ASP A 82 -5.58 -9.19 -2.28
C ASP A 82 -5.07 -7.74 -2.48
N ARG A 83 -4.11 -7.52 -3.37
CA ARG A 83 -3.54 -6.20 -3.66
C ARG A 83 -4.39 -5.38 -4.63
N LEU A 84 -4.92 -6.01 -5.68
CA LEU A 84 -5.73 -5.34 -6.71
C LEU A 84 -7.18 -5.13 -6.26
N TYR A 85 -7.70 -6.04 -5.44
CA TYR A 85 -9.06 -6.03 -4.93
C TYR A 85 -9.02 -6.13 -3.38
N PRO A 86 -8.52 -5.10 -2.70
CA PRO A 86 -8.27 -5.16 -1.28
C PRO A 86 -9.56 -5.32 -0.49
N ASN A 87 -9.60 -6.33 0.38
CA ASN A 87 -10.63 -6.47 1.39
C ASN A 87 -10.22 -5.68 2.64
N MET A 88 -10.94 -4.58 2.91
CA MET A 88 -10.65 -3.71 4.05
C MET A 88 -10.96 -4.45 5.35
N PRO A 89 -10.05 -4.46 6.34
CA PRO A 89 -10.32 -5.08 7.61
C PRO A 89 -11.33 -4.26 8.42
N ASP A 90 -12.14 -4.93 9.20
CA ASP A 90 -13.00 -4.30 10.21
C ASP A 90 -12.16 -4.00 11.48
N TRP A 91 -11.22 -3.06 11.33
CA TRP A 91 -10.35 -2.59 12.42
C TRP A 91 -10.60 -1.11 12.70
N PRO A 92 -10.62 -0.71 13.99
CA PRO A 92 -11.15 0.59 14.39
C PRO A 92 -10.28 1.77 14.00
N VAL A 93 -9.01 1.57 13.72
CA VAL A 93 -8.06 2.68 13.47
C VAL A 93 -7.57 2.65 12.03
N PHE A 94 -7.61 3.82 11.42
CA PHE A 94 -7.16 4.09 10.06
C PHE A 94 -6.13 5.21 10.06
N CYS A 95 -5.06 5.04 9.30
CA CYS A 95 -4.08 6.09 9.04
C CYS A 95 -3.84 6.16 7.53
N PHE A 96 -4.00 7.34 6.95
CA PHE A 96 -3.61 7.60 5.57
C PHE A 96 -2.49 8.63 5.54
N TYR A 97 -1.53 8.42 4.65
CA TYR A 97 -0.55 9.43 4.24
C TYR A 97 -0.13 9.22 2.79
N SER A 98 0.17 10.31 2.12
CA SER A 98 0.77 10.30 0.78
C SER A 98 2.29 10.37 0.87
N MET A 99 2.98 9.91 -0.16
CA MET A 99 4.45 9.96 -0.18
C MET A 99 5.03 9.99 -1.58
N ASN A 100 6.26 10.49 -1.67
CA ASN A 100 7.13 10.47 -2.85
C ASN A 100 8.41 9.70 -2.58
N LYS A 101 9.10 9.38 -3.65
CA LYS A 101 10.52 9.02 -3.63
C LYS A 101 11.37 10.22 -4.00
N ARG A 102 12.42 10.47 -3.21
CA ARG A 102 13.32 11.62 -3.38
C ARG A 102 14.00 11.65 -4.75
N ARG A 103 14.06 12.85 -5.33
CA ARG A 103 14.72 13.19 -6.61
C ARG A 103 15.83 14.23 -6.42
N GLY A 104 16.56 14.16 -5.32
CA GLY A 104 17.63 15.10 -5.01
C GLY A 104 18.95 14.75 -5.69
N GLU A 105 19.90 15.67 -5.67
CA GLU A 105 21.24 15.47 -6.27
C GLU A 105 22.00 14.29 -5.64
N LYS A 106 21.94 14.14 -4.32
CA LYS A 106 22.65 13.09 -3.58
C LYS A 106 21.90 11.76 -3.58
N HIS A 107 20.59 11.82 -3.49
CA HIS A 107 19.71 10.66 -3.40
C HIS A 107 18.58 10.84 -4.39
N ASN A 108 18.65 10.14 -5.52
CA ASN A 108 17.63 10.11 -6.56
C ASN A 108 17.19 8.68 -6.78
N TRP A 109 15.96 8.37 -6.35
CA TRP A 109 15.38 7.04 -6.51
C TRP A 109 15.32 6.57 -7.97
N TYR A 110 14.98 7.49 -8.86
CA TYR A 110 14.82 7.20 -10.28
C TYR A 110 16.14 7.09 -11.06
N GLY A 111 17.25 7.45 -10.42
CA GLY A 111 18.61 7.22 -10.94
C GLY A 111 19.17 5.85 -10.59
N LEU A 112 18.49 5.07 -9.72
CA LEU A 112 18.92 3.73 -9.37
C LEU A 112 18.52 2.73 -10.46
N ASP A 113 19.33 1.70 -10.67
CA ASP A 113 18.90 0.57 -11.50
C ASP A 113 17.83 -0.29 -10.81
N PHE A 114 17.22 -1.21 -11.57
CA PHE A 114 16.12 -2.03 -11.05
C PHE A 114 16.57 -2.94 -9.90
N GLU A 115 17.75 -3.53 -9.97
CA GLU A 115 18.24 -4.47 -8.96
C GLU A 115 18.56 -3.76 -7.64
N GLU A 116 19.11 -2.54 -7.70
CA GLU A 116 19.33 -1.72 -6.51
C GLU A 116 18.00 -1.37 -5.84
N ARG A 117 17.00 -0.93 -6.62
CA ARG A 117 15.65 -0.64 -6.09
C ARG A 117 15.00 -1.89 -5.49
N ARG A 118 15.11 -3.03 -6.17
CA ARG A 118 14.57 -4.33 -5.71
C ARG A 118 15.18 -4.74 -4.37
N LYS A 119 16.51 -4.64 -4.22
CA LYS A 119 17.21 -4.95 -2.97
C LYS A 119 16.76 -4.05 -1.82
N LEU A 120 16.69 -2.75 -2.04
CA LEU A 120 16.22 -1.79 -1.04
C LEU A 120 14.76 -2.07 -0.62
N MET A 121 13.88 -2.34 -1.58
CA MET A 121 12.48 -2.64 -1.29
C MET A 121 12.30 -4.01 -0.61
N ALA A 122 13.18 -4.99 -0.86
CA ALA A 122 13.17 -6.25 -0.13
C ALA A 122 13.48 -6.05 1.36
N GLY A 123 14.43 -5.17 1.69
CA GLY A 123 14.73 -4.76 3.07
C GLY A 123 13.55 -4.06 3.73
N HIS A 124 12.95 -3.10 3.04
CA HIS A 124 11.75 -2.39 3.50
C HIS A 124 10.57 -3.35 3.77
N ALA A 125 10.31 -4.26 2.84
CA ALA A 125 9.27 -5.27 3.00
C ALA A 125 9.54 -6.23 4.16
N ALA A 126 10.80 -6.53 4.48
CA ALA A 126 11.17 -7.35 5.64
C ALA A 126 10.77 -6.68 6.95
N VAL A 127 10.95 -5.35 7.07
CA VAL A 127 10.45 -4.58 8.23
C VAL A 127 8.93 -4.66 8.32
N GLY A 128 8.22 -4.40 7.21
CA GLY A 128 6.76 -4.46 7.16
C GLY A 128 6.19 -5.82 7.56
N ARG A 129 6.82 -6.92 7.14
CA ARG A 129 6.37 -8.29 7.48
C ARG A 129 6.38 -8.58 8.99
N ARG A 130 7.23 -7.93 9.80
CA ARG A 130 7.22 -8.08 11.25
C ARG A 130 5.93 -7.59 11.91
N TRP A 131 5.19 -6.73 11.20
CA TRP A 131 3.91 -6.17 11.65
C TRP A 131 2.69 -6.93 11.14
N ALA A 132 2.88 -8.08 10.50
CA ALA A 132 1.80 -8.94 10.05
C ALA A 132 0.87 -9.32 11.22
N GLY A 133 -0.45 -9.21 11.01
CA GLY A 133 -1.46 -9.45 12.06
C GLY A 133 -1.75 -8.26 12.99
N LYS A 134 -0.88 -7.25 13.04
CA LYS A 134 -1.07 -5.98 13.78
C LYS A 134 -1.45 -4.84 12.86
N ILE A 135 -0.83 -4.79 11.69
CA ILE A 135 -1.07 -3.78 10.64
C ILE A 135 -1.54 -4.46 9.36
N ARG A 136 -2.61 -3.96 8.79
CA ARG A 136 -2.99 -4.22 7.41
C ARG A 136 -2.64 -2.99 6.59
N GLN A 137 -1.88 -3.19 5.53
CA GLN A 137 -1.41 -2.10 4.68
C GLN A 137 -2.04 -2.19 3.30
N LEU A 138 -2.52 -1.04 2.79
CA LEU A 138 -2.89 -0.84 1.40
C LEU A 138 -1.99 0.26 0.83
N ILE A 139 -1.29 -0.07 -0.26
CA ILE A 139 -0.45 0.88 -1.00
C ILE A 139 -1.07 1.03 -2.39
N THR A 140 -1.28 2.28 -2.80
CA THR A 140 -1.83 2.64 -4.10
C THR A 140 -0.88 3.57 -4.83
N GLY A 141 -0.79 3.45 -6.17
CA GLY A 141 0.00 4.32 -7.03
C GLY A 141 -0.81 5.52 -7.50
N SER A 142 -0.18 6.68 -7.54
CA SER A 142 -0.79 7.94 -7.95
C SER A 142 0.08 8.77 -8.89
N THR A 143 1.14 8.20 -9.40
CA THR A 143 2.04 8.91 -10.36
C THR A 143 1.26 9.40 -11.56
N GLY A 144 1.20 10.72 -11.74
CA GLY A 144 0.44 11.37 -12.82
C GLY A 144 -1.06 11.53 -12.55
N LEU A 145 -1.55 11.15 -11.36
CA LEU A 145 -2.94 11.29 -10.93
C LEU A 145 -3.11 12.34 -9.83
N ASP A 146 -2.10 12.49 -8.96
CA ASP A 146 -2.13 13.41 -7.83
C ASP A 146 -0.73 13.97 -7.57
N GLU A 147 -0.59 14.86 -6.57
CA GLU A 147 0.67 15.52 -6.22
C GLU A 147 1.75 14.55 -5.75
N HIS A 148 1.38 13.56 -4.95
CA HIS A 148 2.29 12.52 -4.46
C HIS A 148 2.15 11.23 -5.28
N GLU A 149 3.21 10.45 -5.35
CA GLU A 149 3.29 9.26 -6.21
C GLU A 149 2.62 8.01 -5.61
N TRP A 150 2.51 7.95 -4.28
CA TRP A 150 1.86 6.83 -3.58
C TRP A 150 0.99 7.28 -2.42
N GLY A 151 -0.15 6.62 -2.26
CA GLY A 151 -0.96 6.65 -1.07
C GLY A 151 -0.72 5.39 -0.22
N VAL A 152 -0.48 5.58 1.07
CA VAL A 152 -0.32 4.49 2.03
C VAL A 152 -1.43 4.57 3.06
N THR A 153 -2.21 3.50 3.12
CA THR A 153 -3.25 3.35 4.16
C THR A 153 -2.85 2.23 5.11
N LEU A 154 -2.83 2.53 6.39
CA LEU A 154 -2.59 1.57 7.46
C LEU A 154 -3.89 1.37 8.24
N PHE A 155 -4.28 0.12 8.45
CA PHE A 155 -5.34 -0.26 9.37
C PHE A 155 -4.73 -0.96 10.57
N ALA A 156 -5.24 -0.67 11.76
CA ALA A 156 -4.78 -1.25 13.01
C ALA A 156 -5.93 -1.40 14.01
N LYS A 157 -5.72 -2.21 15.02
CA LYS A 157 -6.62 -2.27 16.19
C LYS A 157 -6.31 -1.18 17.20
N ASP A 158 -5.09 -0.64 17.15
CA ASP A 158 -4.57 0.33 18.10
C ASP A 158 -3.68 1.38 17.40
N THR A 159 -3.78 2.64 17.79
CA THR A 159 -2.95 3.74 17.28
C THR A 159 -1.47 3.57 17.64
N PHE A 160 -1.17 2.87 18.74
CA PHE A 160 0.20 2.55 19.14
C PHE A 160 0.94 1.72 18.09
N ASP A 161 0.26 0.73 17.49
CA ASP A 161 0.83 -0.09 16.42
C ASP A 161 1.11 0.74 15.15
N ILE A 162 0.22 1.68 14.79
CA ILE A 162 0.46 2.62 13.66
C ILE A 162 1.69 3.48 13.94
N LYS A 163 1.76 4.11 15.11
CA LYS A 163 2.90 4.93 15.50
C LYS A 163 4.21 4.15 15.46
N ASN A 164 4.20 2.92 15.94
CA ASN A 164 5.41 2.11 16.03
C ASN A 164 5.89 1.60 14.68
N ILE A 165 5.01 1.12 13.79
CA ILE A 165 5.43 0.72 12.44
C ILE A 165 6.01 1.92 11.69
N VAL A 166 5.35 3.08 11.73
CA VAL A 166 5.85 4.30 11.06
C VAL A 166 7.21 4.70 11.63
N TYR A 167 7.39 4.64 12.96
CA TYR A 167 8.66 4.93 13.60
C TYR A 167 9.75 3.95 13.19
N GLU A 168 9.48 2.64 13.23
CA GLU A 168 10.44 1.60 12.83
C GLU A 168 10.86 1.73 11.36
N MET A 169 9.89 2.01 10.47
CA MET A 169 10.14 2.22 9.04
C MET A 169 11.03 3.45 8.77
N ARG A 170 11.15 4.40 9.69
CA ARG A 170 12.06 5.55 9.51
C ARG A 170 13.53 5.17 9.48
N PHE A 171 13.89 4.00 10.00
CA PHE A 171 15.27 3.54 10.11
C PHE A 171 15.69 2.57 8.98
N ASP A 172 14.78 2.14 8.14
CA ASP A 172 15.16 1.33 6.98
C ASP A 172 15.87 2.19 5.91
N GLU A 173 16.76 1.56 5.17
CA GLU A 173 17.66 2.25 4.24
C GLU A 173 16.90 3.02 3.16
N VAL A 174 15.83 2.43 2.62
CA VAL A 174 15.07 3.09 1.55
C VAL A 174 14.31 4.32 2.05
N THR A 175 13.77 4.24 3.26
CA THR A 175 13.07 5.37 3.87
C THR A 175 14.04 6.50 4.22
N VAL A 176 15.18 6.18 4.84
CA VAL A 176 16.21 7.16 5.21
C VAL A 176 16.71 7.94 4.00
N LYS A 177 16.99 7.23 2.90
CA LYS A 177 17.59 7.85 1.70
C LYS A 177 16.56 8.49 0.78
N TYR A 178 15.41 7.84 0.59
CA TYR A 178 14.50 8.17 -0.51
C TYR A 178 13.06 8.46 -0.08
N GLY A 179 12.67 8.30 1.18
CA GLY A 179 11.30 8.56 1.63
C GLY A 179 11.03 10.06 1.79
N GLU A 180 9.96 10.56 1.18
CA GLU A 180 9.38 11.88 1.41
C GLU A 180 7.90 11.70 1.70
N PHE A 181 7.43 12.28 2.81
CA PHE A 181 6.09 12.02 3.33
C PHE A 181 5.27 13.30 3.32
N GLY A 182 4.03 13.19 2.87
CA GLY A 182 3.00 14.18 3.07
C GLY A 182 2.40 14.13 4.47
N ASP A 183 1.27 14.78 4.65
CA ASP A 183 0.55 14.82 5.91
C ASP A 183 -0.04 13.46 6.28
N PHE A 184 -0.15 13.25 7.61
CA PHE A 184 -0.74 12.03 8.17
C PHE A 184 -2.16 12.32 8.67
N TYR A 185 -3.11 11.54 8.18
CA TYR A 185 -4.52 11.61 8.56
C TYR A 185 -4.88 10.38 9.37
N ILE A 186 -5.26 10.59 10.63
CA ILE A 186 -5.71 9.51 11.53
C ILE A 186 -7.22 9.58 11.67
N GLY A 187 -7.87 8.44 11.50
CA GLY A 187 -9.31 8.30 11.64
C GLY A 187 -9.70 7.07 12.42
N ILE A 188 -10.96 7.04 12.82
CA ILE A 188 -11.60 5.88 13.43
C ILE A 188 -12.74 5.41 12.53
N GLN A 189 -12.93 4.10 12.47
CA GLN A 189 -14.09 3.51 11.80
C GLN A 189 -15.32 3.64 12.71
N LEU A 190 -16.37 4.18 12.15
CA LEU A 190 -17.65 4.35 12.83
C LEU A 190 -18.79 3.83 11.97
N PRO A 191 -19.86 3.29 12.56
CA PRO A 191 -21.14 3.16 11.88
C PRO A 191 -21.62 4.52 11.35
N LEU A 192 -22.34 4.53 10.23
CA LEU A 192 -22.70 5.78 9.55
C LEU A 192 -23.61 6.68 10.41
N ASP A 193 -24.55 6.11 11.14
CA ASP A 193 -25.42 6.80 12.09
C ASP A 193 -24.62 7.46 13.24
N GLU A 194 -23.63 6.76 13.75
CA GLU A 194 -22.74 7.31 14.79
C GLU A 194 -21.87 8.44 14.24
N LEU A 195 -21.38 8.31 12.99
CA LEU A 195 -20.64 9.38 12.32
C LEU A 195 -21.51 10.64 12.21
N PHE A 196 -22.73 10.51 11.69
CA PHE A 196 -23.64 11.65 11.54
C PHE A 196 -23.96 12.29 12.90
N ARG A 197 -24.26 11.50 13.91
CA ARG A 197 -24.50 12.00 15.26
C ARG A 197 -23.31 12.81 15.82
N ARG A 198 -22.08 12.38 15.57
CA ARG A 198 -20.87 13.07 16.06
C ARG A 198 -20.60 14.38 15.33
N VAL A 199 -20.97 14.51 14.09
CA VAL A 199 -20.80 15.74 13.31
C VAL A 199 -22.04 16.65 13.35
N GLY A 200 -23.06 16.29 14.12
CA GLY A 200 -24.26 17.12 14.34
C GLY A 200 -25.30 17.05 13.22
N LEU A 201 -25.32 15.94 12.50
CA LEU A 201 -26.30 15.64 11.44
C LEU A 201 -27.33 14.61 11.90
#